data_bc4aabf2e33b06c03c9f433eef4b132c
#
_entry.id   bc4aabf2e33b06c03c9f433eef4b132c
#
_cell.length_a   1.000
_cell.length_b   1.000
_cell.length_c   1.000
_cell.angle_alpha   90.00
_cell.angle_beta   90.00
_cell.angle_gamma   90.00
#
_symmetry.space_group_name_H-M   'P 1'
#
loop_
_entity.id
_entity.type
_entity.pdbx_description
1 polymer ?
#
loop_
_entity_poly.entity_id
_entity_poly.type
_entity_poly.pdbx_seq_one_letter_code
_entity_poly.pdbx_strand_id
1 'polypeptide(L)'
;MNWLIFTGKEDKKETEALAAFLKSKKISYSIIEANAEYFSHAHKANKDDTKKLYAQLHKTTHCICTGMDDISPSPLFLYVAGLFSGKQLPVFLVPSKGNLPERIADSLGKTFADVPALLKSLKKNFPEYIKQEVQNSIKKKLFNLGVPLTPDSFSNYIARGDLDISKLFVKAGMDASICDSAGTPMLCIATRSNKLPLVSWLIKIGANINAASEDRGYTALMDAVWKNNYEIADLLVKAGADINTIAKDGQPLMVIAAGICNIKICKLLFENGGDIDLKDRMGMSARDYAKLFRKQVLIDLFEAKRR
;
A
#
# COMPACT_ATOMS: atom_id res chain seq x y z
N MET A 1 7.21 16.61 4.82
CA MET A 1 8.67 16.34 4.75
C MET A 1 9.44 17.54 5.26
N ASN A 2 10.36 17.31 6.17
CA ASN A 2 11.30 18.33 6.64
C ASN A 2 12.71 17.83 6.32
N TRP A 3 13.40 18.52 5.44
CA TRP A 3 14.76 18.19 5.03
C TRP A 3 15.78 19.00 5.80
N LEU A 4 16.89 18.38 6.14
CA LEU A 4 18.04 19.04 6.70
C LEU A 4 19.18 19.01 5.69
N ILE A 5 19.74 20.14 5.35
CA ILE A 5 21.00 20.26 4.61
C ILE A 5 22.07 20.58 5.65
N PHE A 6 22.99 19.65 5.84
CA PHE A 6 24.14 19.80 6.70
C PHE A 6 25.36 20.01 5.80
N THR A 7 26.02 21.17 5.87
CA THR A 7 27.04 21.59 4.91
C THR A 7 28.31 22.12 5.59
N GLY A 8 29.46 21.92 4.93
CA GLY A 8 30.71 22.58 5.28
C GLY A 8 30.72 24.05 4.83
N LYS A 9 31.69 24.85 5.34
CA LYS A 9 31.79 26.29 5.03
C LYS A 9 32.03 26.63 3.56
N GLU A 10 32.61 25.72 2.77
CA GLU A 10 33.11 26.02 1.42
C GLU A 10 32.08 25.76 0.32
N ASP A 11 30.93 25.07 0.60
CA ASP A 11 29.99 24.59 -0.42
C ASP A 11 28.73 25.45 -0.58
N LYS A 12 28.87 26.77 -0.47
CA LYS A 12 27.73 27.70 -0.52
C LYS A 12 26.91 27.57 -1.81
N LYS A 13 27.57 27.47 -2.98
CA LYS A 13 26.93 27.36 -4.30
C LYS A 13 26.15 26.04 -4.45
N GLU A 14 26.69 24.96 -3.94
CA GLU A 14 26.06 23.63 -3.97
C GLU A 14 24.88 23.56 -3.00
N THR A 15 25.02 24.12 -1.83
CA THR A 15 23.94 24.26 -0.83
C THR A 15 22.77 25.08 -1.38
N GLU A 16 23.05 26.19 -2.10
CA GLU A 16 22.02 26.99 -2.76
C GLU A 16 21.29 26.22 -3.86
N ALA A 17 21.98 25.38 -4.64
CA ALA A 17 21.37 24.53 -5.65
C ALA A 17 20.41 23.48 -5.05
N LEU A 18 20.81 22.85 -3.94
CA LEU A 18 19.96 21.91 -3.17
C LEU A 18 18.74 22.62 -2.58
N ALA A 19 18.96 23.78 -1.97
CA ALA A 19 17.89 24.59 -1.40
C ALA A 19 16.87 25.04 -2.47
N ALA A 20 17.36 25.48 -3.65
CA ALA A 20 16.50 25.83 -4.78
C ALA A 20 15.68 24.64 -5.28
N PHE A 21 16.29 23.45 -5.36
CA PHE A 21 15.56 22.22 -5.72
C PHE A 21 14.45 21.90 -4.72
N LEU A 22 14.73 21.87 -3.41
CA LEU A 22 13.73 21.60 -2.37
C LEU A 22 12.60 22.64 -2.38
N LYS A 23 12.96 23.92 -2.54
CA LYS A 23 12.00 25.03 -2.68
C LYS A 23 11.09 24.83 -3.89
N SER A 24 11.64 24.40 -5.05
CA SER A 24 10.85 24.11 -6.26
C SER A 24 9.82 23.00 -6.05
N LYS A 25 10.08 22.10 -5.11
CA LYS A 25 9.20 20.99 -4.72
C LYS A 25 8.28 21.33 -3.55
N LYS A 26 8.29 22.59 -3.08
CA LYS A 26 7.50 23.05 -1.91
C LYS A 26 7.79 22.26 -0.64
N ILE A 27 9.04 21.87 -0.44
CA ILE A 27 9.51 21.10 0.72
C ILE A 27 10.09 22.05 1.75
N SER A 28 9.71 21.85 3.01
CA SER A 28 10.35 22.55 4.15
C SER A 28 11.77 22.00 4.35
N TYR A 29 12.73 22.88 4.46
CA TYR A 29 14.12 22.52 4.72
C TYR A 29 14.78 23.50 5.71
N SER A 30 15.83 23.02 6.34
CA SER A 30 16.71 23.81 7.20
C SER A 30 18.16 23.57 6.75
N ILE A 31 19.01 24.59 6.87
CA ILE A 31 20.43 24.50 6.57
C ILE A 31 21.18 24.65 7.90
N ILE A 32 22.12 23.75 8.16
CA ILE A 32 23.04 23.83 9.28
C ILE A 32 24.44 23.79 8.71
N GLU A 33 25.20 24.88 8.93
CA GLU A 33 26.62 24.95 8.58
C GLU A 33 27.44 24.28 9.69
N ALA A 34 28.32 23.35 9.32
CA ALA A 34 29.24 22.69 10.23
C ALA A 34 30.39 23.66 10.54
N ASN A 35 30.23 24.55 11.50
CA ASN A 35 31.31 25.36 12.02
C ASN A 35 32.05 24.60 13.11
N ALA A 36 33.37 24.43 12.98
CA ALA A 36 34.22 23.88 14.03
C ALA A 36 34.09 24.66 15.35
N GLU A 37 33.71 25.94 15.29
CA GLU A 37 33.45 26.79 16.44
C GLU A 37 32.18 26.44 17.22
N TYR A 38 31.19 25.76 16.61
CA TYR A 38 29.94 25.40 17.30
C TYR A 38 30.15 24.42 18.48
N PHE A 39 31.25 23.66 18.45
CA PHE A 39 31.58 22.67 19.50
C PHE A 39 32.86 22.98 20.31
N SER A 40 33.79 23.75 19.78
CA SER A 40 34.93 24.21 20.59
C SER A 40 34.50 25.13 21.75
N HIS A 41 33.30 25.68 21.66
CA HIS A 41 32.69 26.56 22.67
C HIS A 41 31.41 25.96 23.26
N ALA A 42 31.28 24.63 23.34
CA ALA A 42 30.10 23.96 23.90
C ALA A 42 29.77 24.44 25.34
N HIS A 43 30.72 25.02 26.06
CA HIS A 43 30.50 25.69 27.33
C HIS A 43 29.92 27.11 27.22
N LYS A 44 29.85 27.71 26.01
CA LYS A 44 29.32 29.07 25.80
C LYS A 44 28.11 29.11 24.84
N ALA A 45 27.68 27.97 24.26
CA ALA A 45 26.49 27.90 23.44
C ALA A 45 25.27 28.28 24.30
N ASN A 46 24.48 29.25 23.82
CA ASN A 46 23.25 29.64 24.47
C ASN A 46 22.29 28.43 24.51
N LYS A 47 21.77 28.11 25.71
CA LYS A 47 20.82 27.00 25.91
C LYS A 47 19.63 27.00 24.89
N ASP A 48 19.25 28.20 24.43
CA ASP A 48 18.14 28.36 23.49
C ASP A 48 18.51 27.94 22.07
N ASP A 49 19.75 28.15 21.61
CA ASP A 49 20.18 27.72 20.27
C ASP A 49 20.35 26.20 20.20
N THR A 50 20.82 25.60 21.27
CA THR A 50 20.90 24.13 21.40
C THR A 50 19.51 23.51 21.39
N LYS A 51 18.54 24.09 22.12
CA LYS A 51 17.15 23.62 22.10
C LYS A 51 16.50 23.74 20.70
N LYS A 52 16.75 24.85 19.98
CA LYS A 52 16.27 25.05 18.62
C LYS A 52 16.84 23.99 17.65
N LEU A 53 18.16 23.73 17.75
CA LEU A 53 18.83 22.70 16.98
C LEU A 53 18.21 21.32 17.23
N TYR A 54 18.07 20.91 18.49
CA TYR A 54 17.40 19.63 18.82
C TYR A 54 15.97 19.56 18.29
N ALA A 55 15.20 20.63 18.41
CA ALA A 55 13.83 20.66 17.89
C ALA A 55 13.78 20.52 16.36
N GLN A 56 14.75 21.08 15.63
CA GLN A 56 14.89 20.90 14.19
C GLN A 56 15.28 19.47 13.84
N LEU A 57 16.29 18.90 14.49
CA LEU A 57 16.76 17.53 14.27
C LEU A 57 15.65 16.50 14.54
N HIS A 58 14.84 16.72 15.57
CA HIS A 58 13.71 15.83 15.87
C HIS A 58 12.58 15.86 14.83
N LYS A 59 12.37 16.99 14.15
CA LYS A 59 11.36 17.16 13.10
C LYS A 59 11.85 16.73 11.72
N THR A 60 13.16 16.48 11.56
CA THR A 60 13.78 16.14 10.28
C THR A 60 13.37 14.72 9.86
N THR A 61 13.05 14.58 8.58
CA THR A 61 12.67 13.31 7.94
C THR A 61 13.71 12.83 6.94
N HIS A 62 14.57 13.71 6.43
CA HIS A 62 15.63 13.41 5.46
C HIS A 62 16.83 14.30 5.72
N CYS A 63 18.04 13.81 5.52
CA CYS A 63 19.26 14.59 5.69
C CYS A 63 20.14 14.52 4.44
N ILE A 64 20.69 15.66 4.05
CA ILE A 64 21.74 15.78 3.04
C ILE A 64 22.97 16.33 3.74
N CYS A 65 24.09 15.65 3.62
CA CYS A 65 25.38 16.11 4.16
C CYS A 65 26.32 16.39 2.99
N THR A 66 26.83 17.63 2.91
CA THR A 66 27.78 18.07 1.88
C THR A 66 29.01 18.70 2.51
N GLY A 67 30.14 18.73 1.78
CA GLY A 67 31.32 19.49 2.18
C GLY A 67 31.98 19.00 3.46
N MET A 68 31.96 17.73 3.71
CA MET A 68 32.56 17.12 4.89
C MET A 68 34.03 16.77 4.62
N ASP A 69 34.95 17.24 5.46
CA ASP A 69 36.36 16.88 5.39
C ASP A 69 36.55 15.39 5.73
N ASP A 70 37.27 14.67 4.88
CA ASP A 70 37.47 13.23 4.96
C ASP A 70 38.30 12.78 6.18
N ILE A 71 39.00 13.69 6.82
CA ILE A 71 40.05 13.34 7.79
C ILE A 71 39.52 13.34 9.22
N SER A 72 38.49 14.11 9.52
CA SER A 72 37.91 14.16 10.86
C SER A 72 36.45 14.65 10.78
N PRO A 73 35.48 13.76 10.70
CA PRO A 73 34.07 14.16 10.75
C PRO A 73 33.83 14.93 12.06
N SER A 74 33.23 16.10 11.95
CA SER A 74 32.94 16.91 13.13
C SER A 74 32.09 16.12 14.15
N PRO A 75 32.27 16.34 15.47
CA PRO A 75 31.44 15.68 16.48
C PRO A 75 29.94 15.93 16.26
N LEU A 76 29.55 17.05 15.69
CA LEU A 76 28.18 17.36 15.31
C LEU A 76 27.70 16.46 14.19
N PHE A 77 28.53 16.19 13.18
CA PHE A 77 28.18 15.27 12.10
C PHE A 77 27.96 13.86 12.62
N LEU A 78 28.90 13.37 13.44
CA LEU A 78 28.75 12.03 14.04
C LEU A 78 27.48 11.92 14.90
N TYR A 79 27.15 12.96 15.65
CA TYR A 79 25.92 13.01 16.41
C TYR A 79 24.67 13.00 15.51
N VAL A 80 24.65 13.86 14.48
CA VAL A 80 23.54 13.95 13.51
C VAL A 80 23.39 12.63 12.74
N ALA A 81 24.49 12.07 12.27
CA ALA A 81 24.53 10.80 11.56
C ALA A 81 24.03 9.63 12.45
N GLY A 82 24.52 9.55 13.69
CA GLY A 82 24.07 8.56 14.66
C GLY A 82 22.57 8.71 15.01
N LEU A 83 22.09 9.94 15.16
CA LEU A 83 20.66 10.20 15.40
C LEU A 83 19.79 9.73 14.23
N PHE A 84 20.21 10.00 12.99
CA PHE A 84 19.44 9.61 11.79
C PHE A 84 19.54 8.12 11.50
N SER A 85 20.71 7.51 11.72
CA SER A 85 20.87 6.05 11.63
C SER A 85 19.97 5.35 12.65
N GLY A 86 19.98 5.78 13.90
CA GLY A 86 19.09 5.24 14.95
C GLY A 86 17.60 5.40 14.67
N LYS A 87 17.22 6.45 13.93
CA LYS A 87 15.84 6.66 13.46
C LYS A 87 15.54 6.01 12.11
N GLN A 88 16.50 5.36 11.46
CA GLN A 88 16.40 4.80 10.11
C GLN A 88 15.93 5.83 9.08
N LEU A 89 16.36 7.07 9.19
CA LEU A 89 16.00 8.12 8.26
C LEU A 89 16.97 8.13 7.06
N PRO A 90 16.50 8.47 5.84
CA PRO A 90 17.36 8.58 4.67
C PRO A 90 18.41 9.67 4.85
N VAL A 91 19.67 9.29 4.71
CA VAL A 91 20.83 10.20 4.73
C VAL A 91 21.52 10.11 3.35
N PHE A 92 21.79 11.27 2.76
CA PHE A 92 22.49 11.43 1.49
C PHE A 92 23.81 12.13 1.73
N LEU A 93 24.91 11.47 1.37
CA LEU A 93 26.27 11.93 1.65
C LEU A 93 26.95 12.39 0.36
N VAL A 94 27.53 13.58 0.36
CA VAL A 94 28.36 14.12 -0.72
C VAL A 94 29.68 14.59 -0.10
N PRO A 95 30.74 13.79 -0.14
CA PRO A 95 32.05 14.18 0.40
C PRO A 95 32.69 15.29 -0.44
N SER A 96 33.45 16.19 0.17
CA SER A 96 34.09 17.33 -0.51
C SER A 96 35.35 16.96 -1.27
N LYS A 97 36.20 16.05 -0.77
CA LYS A 97 37.43 15.58 -1.39
C LYS A 97 37.77 14.17 -0.91
N GLY A 98 37.56 13.17 -1.78
CA GLY A 98 37.90 11.79 -1.49
C GLY A 98 36.71 10.92 -1.06
N ASN A 99 36.98 9.65 -0.84
CA ASN A 99 35.95 8.68 -0.45
C ASN A 99 35.82 8.65 1.09
N LEU A 100 34.62 8.83 1.60
CA LEU A 100 34.31 8.40 2.97
C LEU A 100 34.74 6.94 3.15
N PRO A 101 35.36 6.56 4.28
CA PRO A 101 35.66 5.17 4.54
C PRO A 101 34.40 4.32 4.31
N GLU A 102 34.49 3.27 3.47
CA GLU A 102 33.34 2.44 3.05
C GLU A 102 32.47 2.01 4.24
N ARG A 103 33.10 1.62 5.36
CA ARG A 103 32.39 1.24 6.59
C ARG A 103 31.51 2.32 7.17
N ILE A 104 31.86 3.59 6.97
CA ILE A 104 31.06 4.73 7.45
C ILE A 104 29.98 5.05 6.42
N ALA A 105 30.32 5.04 5.13
CA ALA A 105 29.38 5.30 4.04
C ALA A 105 28.21 4.30 4.06
N ASP A 106 28.50 3.01 4.16
CA ASP A 106 27.48 1.95 4.17
C ASP A 106 26.57 1.97 5.39
N SER A 107 27.09 2.43 6.53
CA SER A 107 26.32 2.51 7.78
C SER A 107 25.41 3.74 7.89
N LEU A 108 25.75 4.82 7.20
CA LEU A 108 25.06 6.12 7.35
C LEU A 108 24.02 6.41 6.27
N GLY A 109 24.23 5.96 5.03
CA GLY A 109 23.30 6.28 3.97
C GLY A 109 23.83 6.12 2.55
N LYS A 110 23.20 6.77 1.58
CA LYS A 110 23.61 6.74 0.17
C LYS A 110 24.65 7.81 -0.12
N THR A 111 25.79 7.38 -0.67
CA THR A 111 26.90 8.29 -1.07
C THR A 111 26.80 8.65 -2.54
N PHE A 112 27.11 9.90 -2.88
CA PHE A 112 27.14 10.44 -4.24
C PHE A 112 28.49 11.12 -4.49
N ALA A 113 28.96 11.06 -5.73
CA ALA A 113 30.25 11.63 -6.11
C ALA A 113 30.25 13.17 -5.97
N ASP A 114 29.13 13.81 -6.28
CA ASP A 114 28.96 15.26 -6.25
C ASP A 114 27.47 15.66 -6.10
N VAL A 115 27.23 16.94 -5.87
CA VAL A 115 25.84 17.47 -5.76
C VAL A 115 25.05 17.35 -7.07
N PRO A 116 25.59 17.54 -8.28
CA PRO A 116 24.89 17.24 -9.52
C PRO A 116 24.37 15.80 -9.62
N ALA A 117 25.18 14.81 -9.23
CA ALA A 117 24.80 13.39 -9.20
C ALA A 117 23.66 13.15 -8.19
N LEU A 118 23.76 13.73 -7.00
CA LEU A 118 22.71 13.70 -6.00
C LEU A 118 21.41 14.32 -6.55
N LEU A 119 21.46 15.51 -7.13
CA LEU A 119 20.28 16.19 -7.69
C LEU A 119 19.63 15.40 -8.82
N LYS A 120 20.43 14.75 -9.68
CA LYS A 120 19.91 13.83 -10.71
C LYS A 120 19.15 12.65 -10.10
N SER A 121 19.73 12.04 -9.07
CA SER A 121 19.11 10.94 -8.32
C SER A 121 17.83 11.38 -7.60
N LEU A 122 17.87 12.53 -6.93
CA LEU A 122 16.71 13.09 -6.24
C LEU A 122 15.58 13.38 -7.23
N LYS A 123 15.86 14.02 -8.37
CA LYS A 123 14.84 14.30 -9.40
C LYS A 123 14.16 13.02 -9.88
N LYS A 124 14.92 11.94 -10.07
CA LYS A 124 14.42 10.64 -10.53
C LYS A 124 13.56 9.95 -9.46
N ASN A 125 14.04 9.92 -8.21
CA ASN A 125 13.44 9.11 -7.14
C ASN A 125 12.50 9.90 -6.23
N PHE A 126 12.32 11.20 -6.48
CA PHE A 126 11.54 12.08 -5.61
C PHE A 126 10.08 11.64 -5.42
N PRO A 127 9.36 11.17 -6.46
CA PRO A 127 8.01 10.65 -6.29
C PRO A 127 7.94 9.48 -5.29
N GLU A 128 8.95 8.60 -5.29
CA GLU A 128 9.00 7.46 -4.39
C GLU A 128 9.26 7.89 -2.93
N TYR A 129 10.13 8.89 -2.71
CA TYR A 129 10.33 9.46 -1.37
C TYR A 129 9.05 10.09 -0.81
N ILE A 130 8.29 10.82 -1.64
CA ILE A 130 6.99 11.36 -1.23
C ILE A 130 6.03 10.25 -0.85
N LYS A 131 5.91 9.22 -1.70
CA LYS A 131 5.05 8.06 -1.47
C LYS A 131 5.39 7.38 -0.14
N GLN A 132 6.67 7.14 0.12
CA GLN A 132 7.14 6.49 1.34
C GLN A 132 6.87 7.33 2.60
N GLU A 133 7.04 8.66 2.52
CA GLU A 133 6.72 9.55 3.64
C GLU A 133 5.22 9.59 3.95
N VAL A 134 4.38 9.62 2.91
CA VAL A 134 2.92 9.53 3.09
C VAL A 134 2.56 8.20 3.75
N GLN A 135 3.13 7.09 3.29
CA GLN A 135 2.90 5.78 3.90
C GLN A 135 3.32 5.75 5.37
N ASN A 136 4.50 6.28 5.70
CA ASN A 136 4.99 6.34 7.08
C ASN A 136 4.09 7.20 7.98
N SER A 137 3.62 8.34 7.47
CA SER A 137 2.65 9.19 8.18
C SER A 137 1.35 8.44 8.48
N ILE A 138 0.84 7.68 7.52
CA ILE A 138 -0.38 6.87 7.68
C ILE A 138 -0.15 5.70 8.66
N LYS A 139 0.99 5.01 8.58
CA LYS A 139 1.37 3.95 9.55
C LYS A 139 1.37 4.49 10.97
N LYS A 140 1.96 5.69 11.17
CA LYS A 140 1.94 6.37 12.47
C LYS A 140 0.52 6.72 12.92
N LYS A 141 -0.35 7.15 11.99
CA LYS A 141 -1.75 7.43 12.30
C LYS A 141 -2.48 6.17 12.76
N LEU A 142 -2.32 5.04 12.05
CA LEU A 142 -2.91 3.75 12.44
C LEU A 142 -2.40 3.30 13.81
N PHE A 143 -1.10 3.41 14.06
CA PHE A 143 -0.49 3.09 15.36
C PHE A 143 -1.11 3.93 16.49
N ASN A 144 -1.26 5.23 16.31
CA ASN A 144 -1.87 6.13 17.30
C ASN A 144 -3.35 5.82 17.56
N LEU A 145 -4.05 5.21 16.58
CA LEU A 145 -5.42 4.72 16.73
C LEU A 145 -5.48 3.33 17.38
N GLY A 146 -4.34 2.74 17.74
CA GLY A 146 -4.28 1.37 18.26
C GLY A 146 -4.63 0.30 17.22
N VAL A 147 -4.48 0.60 15.92
CA VAL A 147 -4.82 -0.30 14.81
C VAL A 147 -3.55 -0.96 14.29
N PRO A 148 -3.35 -2.27 14.52
CA PRO A 148 -2.21 -3.01 13.98
C PRO A 148 -2.26 -3.05 12.45
N LEU A 149 -1.11 -2.85 11.80
CA LEU A 149 -1.00 -2.92 10.34
C LEU A 149 -0.75 -4.37 9.90
N THR A 150 -1.77 -5.21 10.04
CA THR A 150 -1.76 -6.63 9.66
C THR A 150 -2.91 -6.95 8.71
N PRO A 151 -2.80 -8.00 7.87
CA PRO A 151 -3.89 -8.45 7.02
C PRO A 151 -5.17 -8.79 7.81
N ASP A 152 -5.05 -9.40 8.99
CA ASP A 152 -6.21 -9.75 9.83
C ASP A 152 -6.91 -8.51 10.40
N SER A 153 -6.15 -7.49 10.79
CA SER A 153 -6.76 -6.22 11.17
C SER A 153 -7.49 -5.59 9.99
N PHE A 154 -6.91 -5.60 8.79
CA PHE A 154 -7.57 -5.09 7.59
C PHE A 154 -8.86 -5.85 7.29
N SER A 155 -8.83 -7.20 7.33
CA SER A 155 -10.02 -8.05 7.12
C SER A 155 -11.14 -7.73 8.12
N ASN A 156 -10.79 -7.52 9.39
CA ASN A 156 -11.75 -7.14 10.43
C ASN A 156 -12.45 -5.80 10.15
N TYR A 157 -11.70 -4.77 9.72
CA TYR A 157 -12.30 -3.47 9.37
C TYR A 157 -13.15 -3.55 8.11
N ILE A 158 -12.76 -4.37 7.12
CA ILE A 158 -13.59 -4.67 5.95
C ILE A 158 -14.89 -5.37 6.37
N ALA A 159 -14.81 -6.40 7.21
CA ALA A 159 -15.99 -7.12 7.68
C ALA A 159 -16.97 -6.23 8.46
N ARG A 160 -16.45 -5.27 9.24
CA ARG A 160 -17.25 -4.26 9.95
C ARG A 160 -17.89 -3.23 9.00
N GLY A 161 -17.33 -3.03 7.83
CA GLY A 161 -17.79 -2.01 6.88
C GLY A 161 -17.13 -0.65 7.05
N ASP A 162 -16.02 -0.56 7.79
CA ASP A 162 -15.30 0.69 8.02
C ASP A 162 -14.42 1.03 6.81
N LEU A 163 -15.00 1.77 5.88
CA LEU A 163 -14.35 2.20 4.65
C LEU A 163 -13.19 3.18 4.92
N ASP A 164 -13.30 4.02 5.93
CA ASP A 164 -12.30 5.06 6.19
C ASP A 164 -11.01 4.47 6.76
N ILE A 165 -11.11 3.58 7.73
CA ILE A 165 -9.95 2.85 8.24
C ILE A 165 -9.40 1.91 7.15
N SER A 166 -10.25 1.22 6.38
CA SER A 166 -9.82 0.36 5.27
C SER A 166 -8.99 1.11 4.24
N LYS A 167 -9.35 2.36 3.90
CA LYS A 167 -8.55 3.22 3.03
C LYS A 167 -7.17 3.56 3.61
N LEU A 168 -7.03 3.64 4.94
CA LEU A 168 -5.73 3.91 5.56
C LEU A 168 -4.78 2.72 5.41
N PHE A 169 -5.26 1.47 5.47
CA PHE A 169 -4.43 0.29 5.22
C PHE A 169 -3.80 0.32 3.83
N VAL A 170 -4.60 0.59 2.80
CA VAL A 170 -4.08 0.68 1.42
C VAL A 170 -3.14 1.88 1.25
N LYS A 171 -3.48 3.05 1.82
CA LYS A 171 -2.57 4.22 1.82
C LYS A 171 -1.27 3.97 2.59
N ALA A 172 -1.26 3.10 3.60
CA ALA A 172 -0.07 2.67 4.31
C ALA A 172 0.81 1.71 3.50
N GLY A 173 0.35 1.28 2.32
CA GLY A 173 1.06 0.42 1.38
C GLY A 173 0.61 -1.04 1.37
N MET A 174 -0.51 -1.37 2.03
CA MET A 174 -1.07 -2.71 1.96
C MET A 174 -1.76 -2.95 0.62
N ASP A 175 -1.53 -4.11 0.01
CA ASP A 175 -2.16 -4.48 -1.26
C ASP A 175 -3.65 -4.75 -1.07
N ALA A 176 -4.47 -4.28 -2.02
CA ALA A 176 -5.90 -4.53 -2.03
C ALA A 176 -6.26 -6.01 -2.26
N SER A 177 -5.35 -6.78 -2.88
CA SER A 177 -5.52 -8.21 -3.18
C SER A 177 -4.96 -9.13 -2.10
N ILE A 178 -4.50 -8.57 -0.96
CA ILE A 178 -3.96 -9.39 0.13
C ILE A 178 -5.05 -10.29 0.72
N CYS A 179 -4.64 -11.46 1.22
CA CYS A 179 -5.49 -12.36 1.99
C CYS A 179 -5.25 -12.18 3.49
N ASP A 180 -6.24 -12.52 4.31
CA ASP A 180 -6.05 -12.67 5.76
C ASP A 180 -5.25 -13.95 6.09
N SER A 181 -5.02 -14.22 7.36
CA SER A 181 -4.31 -15.42 7.82
C SER A 181 -5.03 -16.73 7.49
N ALA A 182 -6.31 -16.69 7.18
CA ALA A 182 -7.10 -17.84 6.72
C ALA A 182 -7.08 -18.01 5.18
N GLY A 183 -6.28 -17.22 4.46
CA GLY A 183 -6.22 -17.26 3.00
C GLY A 183 -7.47 -16.73 2.31
N THR A 184 -8.23 -15.85 2.98
CA THR A 184 -9.44 -15.24 2.40
C THR A 184 -9.11 -13.86 1.81
N PRO A 185 -9.33 -13.63 0.50
CA PRO A 185 -9.13 -12.34 -0.13
C PRO A 185 -10.05 -11.26 0.46
N MET A 186 -9.56 -10.02 0.55
CA MET A 186 -10.33 -8.89 1.11
C MET A 186 -11.65 -8.66 0.37
N LEU A 187 -11.69 -8.90 -0.94
CA LEU A 187 -12.92 -8.78 -1.74
C LEU A 187 -13.96 -9.85 -1.35
N CYS A 188 -13.53 -11.08 -1.07
CA CYS A 188 -14.41 -12.14 -0.56
C CYS A 188 -14.97 -11.78 0.82
N ILE A 189 -14.14 -11.24 1.71
CA ILE A 189 -14.57 -10.81 3.04
C ILE A 189 -15.62 -9.69 2.96
N ALA A 190 -15.40 -8.68 2.11
CA ALA A 190 -16.35 -7.60 1.88
C ALA A 190 -17.70 -8.13 1.38
N THR A 191 -17.65 -9.11 0.46
CA THR A 191 -18.83 -9.75 -0.12
C THR A 191 -19.57 -10.62 0.90
N ARG A 192 -18.87 -11.49 1.64
CA ARG A 192 -19.43 -12.32 2.72
C ARG A 192 -20.12 -11.49 3.79
N SER A 193 -19.57 -10.31 4.06
CA SER A 193 -20.10 -9.36 5.06
C SER A 193 -21.14 -8.40 4.50
N ASN A 194 -21.56 -8.57 3.24
CA ASN A 194 -22.56 -7.74 2.58
C ASN A 194 -22.23 -6.24 2.60
N LYS A 195 -20.98 -5.88 2.33
CA LYS A 195 -20.49 -4.48 2.38
C LYS A 195 -20.31 -3.92 0.97
N LEU A 196 -21.42 -3.63 0.27
CA LEU A 196 -21.44 -3.12 -1.11
C LEU A 196 -20.49 -1.91 -1.33
N PRO A 197 -20.40 -0.89 -0.45
CA PRO A 197 -19.46 0.22 -0.64
C PRO A 197 -17.99 -0.23 -0.63
N LEU A 198 -17.62 -1.23 0.20
CA LEU A 198 -16.28 -1.79 0.24
C LEU A 198 -15.97 -2.66 -0.96
N VAL A 199 -16.93 -3.47 -1.42
CA VAL A 199 -16.80 -4.25 -2.67
C VAL A 199 -16.52 -3.31 -3.83
N SER A 200 -17.35 -2.27 -4.01
CA SER A 200 -17.16 -1.27 -5.06
C SER A 200 -15.81 -0.56 -4.98
N TRP A 201 -15.39 -0.19 -3.78
CA TRP A 201 -14.10 0.48 -3.57
C TRP A 201 -12.92 -0.45 -3.85
N LEU A 202 -12.94 -1.71 -3.37
CA LEU A 202 -11.88 -2.70 -3.62
C LEU A 202 -11.71 -2.98 -5.12
N ILE A 203 -12.81 -3.16 -5.86
CA ILE A 203 -12.78 -3.30 -7.33
C ILE A 203 -12.12 -2.07 -7.97
N LYS A 204 -12.55 -0.86 -7.58
CA LYS A 204 -12.02 0.40 -8.13
C LYS A 204 -10.52 0.58 -7.92
N ILE A 205 -9.96 0.10 -6.83
CA ILE A 205 -8.52 0.19 -6.53
C ILE A 205 -7.71 -1.00 -7.07
N GLY A 206 -8.34 -1.90 -7.85
CA GLY A 206 -7.67 -2.98 -8.57
C GLY A 206 -7.48 -4.26 -7.76
N ALA A 207 -8.33 -4.55 -6.77
CA ALA A 207 -8.33 -5.86 -6.12
C ALA A 207 -8.58 -6.97 -7.17
N ASN A 208 -7.88 -8.12 -7.02
CA ASN A 208 -8.07 -9.25 -7.93
C ASN A 208 -9.49 -9.80 -7.78
N ILE A 209 -10.31 -9.57 -8.81
CA ILE A 209 -11.74 -9.90 -8.82
C ILE A 209 -12.00 -11.41 -8.80
N ASN A 210 -11.04 -12.20 -9.32
CA ASN A 210 -11.14 -13.65 -9.44
C ASN A 210 -10.31 -14.40 -8.39
N ALA A 211 -9.78 -13.68 -7.38
CA ALA A 211 -9.10 -14.34 -6.27
C ALA A 211 -10.07 -15.26 -5.51
N ALA A 212 -9.67 -16.50 -5.31
CA ALA A 212 -10.45 -17.50 -4.59
C ALA A 212 -9.93 -17.67 -3.15
N SER A 213 -10.84 -17.90 -2.22
CA SER A 213 -10.51 -18.17 -0.82
C SER A 213 -9.95 -19.58 -0.63
N GLU A 214 -9.02 -19.73 0.33
CA GLU A 214 -8.40 -21.03 0.57
C GLU A 214 -9.34 -22.05 1.22
N ASP A 215 -10.35 -21.61 1.95
CA ASP A 215 -11.33 -22.49 2.62
C ASP A 215 -12.16 -23.32 1.62
N ARG A 216 -13.00 -22.68 0.84
CA ARG A 216 -13.92 -23.31 -0.11
C ARG A 216 -13.52 -23.18 -1.57
N GLY A 217 -12.50 -22.39 -1.87
CA GLY A 217 -12.18 -22.00 -3.26
C GLY A 217 -13.22 -21.08 -3.88
N TYR A 218 -13.99 -20.36 -3.06
CA TYR A 218 -14.99 -19.42 -3.55
C TYR A 218 -14.36 -18.11 -3.95
N THR A 219 -14.72 -17.63 -5.13
CA THR A 219 -14.48 -16.24 -5.54
C THR A 219 -15.50 -15.30 -4.89
N ALA A 220 -15.27 -14.01 -4.97
CA ALA A 220 -16.24 -13.02 -4.49
C ALA A 220 -17.61 -13.18 -5.18
N LEU A 221 -17.66 -13.53 -6.48
CA LEU A 221 -18.91 -13.77 -7.19
C LEU A 221 -19.64 -15.01 -6.64
N MET A 222 -18.91 -16.09 -6.34
CA MET A 222 -19.50 -17.27 -5.69
C MET A 222 -20.07 -16.94 -4.31
N ASP A 223 -19.33 -16.15 -3.52
CA ASP A 223 -19.81 -15.70 -2.20
C ASP A 223 -21.08 -14.82 -2.33
N ALA A 224 -21.14 -13.92 -3.33
CA ALA A 224 -22.33 -13.10 -3.60
C ALA A 224 -23.55 -13.96 -3.96
N VAL A 225 -23.35 -14.94 -4.83
CA VAL A 225 -24.40 -15.90 -5.22
C VAL A 225 -24.84 -16.74 -4.02
N TRP A 226 -23.90 -17.32 -3.27
CA TRP A 226 -24.20 -18.11 -2.07
C TRP A 226 -24.98 -17.31 -1.01
N LYS A 227 -24.66 -16.02 -0.85
CA LYS A 227 -25.37 -15.09 0.04
C LYS A 227 -26.69 -14.58 -0.56
N ASN A 228 -27.04 -15.01 -1.76
CA ASN A 228 -28.23 -14.57 -2.48
C ASN A 228 -28.29 -13.04 -2.66
N ASN A 229 -27.13 -12.39 -2.85
CA ASN A 229 -27.01 -10.95 -2.99
C ASN A 229 -26.89 -10.55 -4.47
N TYR A 230 -28.02 -10.19 -5.06
CA TYR A 230 -28.08 -9.78 -6.46
C TYR A 230 -27.26 -8.52 -6.75
N GLU A 231 -27.30 -7.50 -5.87
CA GLU A 231 -26.62 -6.22 -6.11
C GLU A 231 -25.10 -6.37 -6.19
N ILE A 232 -24.52 -7.17 -5.28
CA ILE A 232 -23.08 -7.44 -5.30
C ILE A 232 -22.73 -8.35 -6.48
N ALA A 233 -23.57 -9.37 -6.80
CA ALA A 233 -23.33 -10.24 -7.95
C ALA A 233 -23.34 -9.45 -9.26
N ASP A 234 -24.31 -8.55 -9.47
CA ASP A 234 -24.42 -7.68 -10.65
C ASP A 234 -23.20 -6.76 -10.77
N LEU A 235 -22.77 -6.16 -9.65
CA LEU A 235 -21.56 -5.33 -9.61
C LEU A 235 -20.31 -6.10 -10.02
N LEU A 236 -20.11 -7.32 -9.50
CA LEU A 236 -18.96 -8.17 -9.80
C LEU A 236 -18.98 -8.66 -11.26
N VAL A 237 -20.14 -9.06 -11.79
CA VAL A 237 -20.30 -9.45 -13.20
C VAL A 237 -19.95 -8.28 -14.13
N LYS A 238 -20.47 -7.07 -13.85
CA LYS A 238 -20.15 -5.85 -14.62
C LYS A 238 -18.67 -5.46 -14.55
N ALA A 239 -17.99 -5.82 -13.47
CA ALA A 239 -16.56 -5.60 -13.29
C ALA A 239 -15.69 -6.70 -13.94
N GLY A 240 -16.28 -7.70 -14.60
CA GLY A 240 -15.56 -8.74 -15.33
C GLY A 240 -15.17 -9.96 -14.48
N ALA A 241 -15.91 -10.26 -13.43
CA ALA A 241 -15.72 -11.50 -12.69
C ALA A 241 -15.97 -12.72 -13.58
N ASP A 242 -15.11 -13.75 -13.44
CA ASP A 242 -15.31 -15.02 -14.16
C ASP A 242 -16.53 -15.76 -13.63
N ILE A 243 -17.46 -16.04 -14.55
CA ILE A 243 -18.75 -16.68 -14.25
C ILE A 243 -18.65 -18.21 -14.27
N ASN A 244 -17.65 -18.77 -14.97
CA ASN A 244 -17.51 -20.21 -15.14
C ASN A 244 -16.51 -20.83 -14.15
N THR A 245 -16.38 -20.22 -12.97
CA THR A 245 -15.54 -20.72 -11.90
C THR A 245 -16.12 -21.97 -11.23
N ILE A 246 -15.21 -22.83 -10.74
CA ILE A 246 -15.54 -24.06 -10.04
C ILE A 246 -14.89 -24.00 -8.64
N ALA A 247 -15.67 -24.27 -7.63
CA ALA A 247 -15.21 -24.31 -6.24
C ALA A 247 -14.32 -25.53 -5.95
N LYS A 248 -13.60 -25.54 -4.80
CA LYS A 248 -12.75 -26.69 -4.39
C LYS A 248 -13.49 -28.00 -4.24
N ASP A 249 -14.77 -27.95 -3.88
CA ASP A 249 -15.63 -29.12 -3.80
C ASP A 249 -16.15 -29.62 -5.16
N GLY A 250 -15.76 -28.93 -6.25
CA GLY A 250 -16.12 -29.25 -7.61
C GLY A 250 -17.48 -28.71 -8.07
N GLN A 251 -18.09 -27.80 -7.30
CA GLN A 251 -19.35 -27.16 -7.69
C GLN A 251 -19.11 -25.97 -8.63
N PRO A 252 -19.63 -25.98 -9.86
CA PRO A 252 -19.67 -24.82 -10.73
C PRO A 252 -20.58 -23.70 -10.17
N LEU A 253 -20.25 -22.45 -10.45
CA LEU A 253 -21.04 -21.29 -10.00
C LEU A 253 -22.51 -21.37 -10.44
N MET A 254 -22.77 -21.81 -11.67
CA MET A 254 -24.14 -21.99 -12.17
C MET A 254 -24.94 -23.08 -11.42
N VAL A 255 -24.27 -24.14 -10.95
CA VAL A 255 -24.88 -25.17 -10.10
C VAL A 255 -25.25 -24.58 -8.74
N ILE A 256 -24.35 -23.79 -8.13
CA ILE A 256 -24.64 -23.08 -6.87
C ILE A 256 -25.85 -22.16 -7.05
N ALA A 257 -25.89 -21.36 -8.11
CA ALA A 257 -26.99 -20.45 -8.40
C ALA A 257 -28.33 -21.18 -8.58
N ALA A 258 -28.36 -22.30 -9.33
CA ALA A 258 -29.55 -23.13 -9.53
C ALA A 258 -30.03 -23.73 -8.19
N GLY A 259 -29.11 -24.14 -7.32
CA GLY A 259 -29.44 -24.68 -5.98
C GLY A 259 -30.11 -23.65 -5.08
N ILE A 260 -29.63 -22.38 -5.11
CA ILE A 260 -30.23 -21.28 -4.35
C ILE A 260 -31.60 -20.86 -4.93
N CYS A 261 -31.82 -21.13 -6.19
CA CYS A 261 -33.06 -20.85 -6.90
C CYS A 261 -33.47 -19.36 -6.99
N ASN A 262 -32.50 -18.44 -6.95
CA ASN A 262 -32.81 -17.05 -7.26
C ASN A 262 -32.80 -16.82 -8.76
N ILE A 263 -33.97 -16.65 -9.32
CA ILE A 263 -34.17 -16.47 -10.76
C ILE A 263 -33.42 -15.26 -11.31
N LYS A 264 -33.37 -14.15 -10.56
CA LYS A 264 -32.66 -12.95 -10.99
C LYS A 264 -31.15 -13.19 -11.10
N ILE A 265 -30.55 -13.90 -10.14
CA ILE A 265 -29.12 -14.25 -10.15
C ILE A 265 -28.85 -15.26 -11.28
N CYS A 266 -29.66 -16.32 -11.40
CA CYS A 266 -29.50 -17.30 -12.49
C CYS A 266 -29.58 -16.63 -13.85
N LYS A 267 -30.53 -15.71 -14.05
CA LYS A 267 -30.69 -14.94 -15.28
C LYS A 267 -29.47 -14.05 -15.54
N LEU A 268 -29.01 -13.31 -14.54
CA LEU A 268 -27.81 -12.47 -14.63
C LEU A 268 -26.60 -13.29 -15.11
N LEU A 269 -26.30 -14.40 -14.46
CA LEU A 269 -25.16 -15.25 -14.81
C LEU A 269 -25.33 -15.87 -16.20
N PHE A 270 -26.51 -16.40 -16.52
CA PHE A 270 -26.76 -17.01 -17.80
C PHE A 270 -26.66 -16.03 -18.97
N GLU A 271 -27.22 -14.83 -18.85
CA GLU A 271 -27.17 -13.79 -19.89
C GLU A 271 -25.74 -13.28 -20.12
N ASN A 272 -24.86 -13.37 -19.11
CA ASN A 272 -23.45 -12.99 -19.19
C ASN A 272 -22.50 -14.16 -19.49
N GLY A 273 -23.02 -15.30 -20.00
CA GLY A 273 -22.19 -16.39 -20.53
C GLY A 273 -21.93 -17.53 -19.53
N GLY A 274 -22.73 -17.64 -18.48
CA GLY A 274 -22.67 -18.77 -17.56
C GLY A 274 -23.00 -20.08 -18.24
N ASP A 275 -22.11 -21.07 -18.13
CA ASP A 275 -22.27 -22.41 -18.68
C ASP A 275 -23.16 -23.24 -17.77
N ILE A 276 -24.38 -23.50 -18.25
CA ILE A 276 -25.42 -24.27 -17.52
C ILE A 276 -25.23 -25.77 -17.60
N ASP A 277 -24.31 -26.24 -18.44
CA ASP A 277 -24.06 -27.66 -18.71
C ASP A 277 -22.76 -28.15 -18.01
N LEU A 278 -22.00 -27.25 -17.36
CA LEU A 278 -20.89 -27.63 -16.48
C LEU A 278 -21.41 -28.52 -15.33
N LYS A 279 -20.74 -29.65 -15.14
CA LYS A 279 -21.13 -30.66 -14.16
C LYS A 279 -20.36 -30.58 -12.87
N ASP A 280 -21.02 -30.80 -11.76
CA ASP A 280 -20.40 -31.00 -10.46
C ASP A 280 -19.81 -32.44 -10.32
N ARG A 281 -19.27 -32.76 -9.13
CA ARG A 281 -18.71 -34.10 -8.86
C ARG A 281 -19.74 -35.23 -8.89
N MET A 282 -21.03 -34.90 -8.79
CA MET A 282 -22.13 -35.89 -8.91
C MET A 282 -22.54 -36.08 -10.37
N GLY A 283 -21.90 -35.40 -11.32
CA GLY A 283 -22.23 -35.42 -12.72
C GLY A 283 -23.48 -34.61 -13.10
N MET A 284 -23.97 -33.76 -12.17
CA MET A 284 -25.18 -32.94 -12.34
C MET A 284 -24.81 -31.52 -12.78
N SER A 285 -25.50 -30.99 -13.75
CA SER A 285 -25.38 -29.60 -14.22
C SER A 285 -26.49 -28.72 -13.63
N ALA A 286 -26.35 -27.38 -13.81
CA ALA A 286 -27.39 -26.43 -13.38
C ALA A 286 -28.75 -26.74 -14.04
N ARG A 287 -28.73 -27.20 -15.29
CA ARG A 287 -29.92 -27.67 -16.02
C ARG A 287 -30.55 -28.90 -15.37
N ASP A 288 -29.72 -29.86 -14.95
CA ASP A 288 -30.19 -31.08 -14.29
C ASP A 288 -30.82 -30.78 -12.93
N TYR A 289 -30.19 -29.87 -12.15
CA TYR A 289 -30.77 -29.43 -10.89
C TYR A 289 -32.07 -28.66 -11.06
N ALA A 290 -32.22 -27.83 -12.10
CA ALA A 290 -33.48 -27.15 -12.40
C ALA A 290 -34.60 -28.13 -12.65
N LYS A 291 -34.34 -29.23 -13.40
CA LYS A 291 -35.30 -30.32 -13.64
C LYS A 291 -35.57 -31.11 -12.38
N LEU A 292 -34.54 -31.53 -11.63
CA LEU A 292 -34.66 -32.29 -10.38
C LEU A 292 -35.54 -31.56 -9.36
N PHE A 293 -35.33 -30.23 -9.19
CA PHE A 293 -36.13 -29.43 -8.27
C PHE A 293 -37.44 -28.90 -8.87
N ARG A 294 -37.79 -29.32 -10.09
CA ARG A 294 -39.01 -28.92 -10.82
C ARG A 294 -39.19 -27.39 -10.88
N LYS A 295 -38.10 -26.66 -11.10
CA LYS A 295 -38.10 -25.20 -11.19
C LYS A 295 -38.44 -24.77 -12.63
N GLN A 296 -39.71 -24.76 -12.98
CA GLN A 296 -40.16 -24.50 -14.37
C GLN A 296 -39.57 -23.21 -14.93
N VAL A 297 -39.54 -22.11 -14.16
CA VAL A 297 -38.99 -20.83 -14.60
C VAL A 297 -37.51 -20.92 -14.97
N LEU A 298 -36.69 -21.72 -14.23
CA LEU A 298 -35.29 -21.95 -14.59
C LEU A 298 -35.14 -22.84 -15.81
N ILE A 299 -36.01 -23.85 -15.94
CA ILE A 299 -36.04 -24.75 -17.12
C ILE A 299 -36.32 -23.91 -18.37
N ASP A 300 -37.35 -23.07 -18.34
CA ASP A 300 -37.75 -22.20 -19.45
C ASP A 300 -36.62 -21.21 -19.79
N LEU A 301 -35.97 -20.61 -18.78
CA LEU A 301 -34.84 -19.73 -18.95
C LEU A 301 -33.66 -20.42 -19.67
N PHE A 302 -33.32 -21.64 -19.26
CA PHE A 302 -32.19 -22.40 -19.81
C PHE A 302 -32.46 -22.99 -21.18
N GLU A 303 -33.74 -23.14 -21.56
CA GLU A 303 -34.16 -23.62 -22.88
C GLU A 303 -34.33 -22.49 -23.91
N ALA A 304 -34.65 -21.26 -23.46
CA ALA A 304 -34.91 -20.12 -24.34
C ALA A 304 -33.72 -19.72 -25.23
N LYS A 305 -32.47 -20.01 -24.86
CA LYS A 305 -31.24 -19.67 -25.64
C LYS A 305 -30.83 -20.75 -26.66
N ARG A 306 -31.59 -21.83 -26.81
CA ARG A 306 -31.37 -22.85 -27.85
C ARG A 306 -32.00 -22.50 -29.22
N ARG A 307 -32.72 -21.38 -29.28
CA ARG A 307 -33.29 -20.81 -30.51
C ARG A 307 -32.46 -19.60 -30.94
#